data_38493b605eeaeb011e710e98d269add2
#
_entry.id   38493b605eeaeb011e710e98d269add2
#
_cell.length_a   1.000
_cell.length_b   1.000
_cell.length_c   1.000
_cell.angle_alpha   90.00
_cell.angle_beta   90.00
_cell.angle_gamma   90.00
#
_symmetry.space_group_name_H-M   'P 1'
#
loop_
_entity.id
_entity.type
_entity.pdbx_description
1 polymer ?
#
loop_
_entity_poly.entity_id
_entity_poly.type
_entity_poly.pdbx_seq_one_letter_code
_entity_poly.pdbx_strand_id
1 'polypeptide(L)'
;MKNILVFFGGVSCEHDVSVITGVMTLNAIDKSKYTAIPVYISKDGEWLTGEKLKDLSFYKTLKTEQNGKGKSLENKGLKRCLLMPTSDELYLIKANKIKPICQIYSAINCMHGGYGEGGEITAIIKNSKIPFVCSDLFSSSLSQDKEFTKMALKSIGVNTLPYLKLTRDNYYIKREYALGVIQKKFDYPIVIKPAKLGSSIGISVAKDLRELERGIDFAFKFDEKIIVEKGLENFREINCAVYKSGGETHVSELEEVEKSSDILSFDDKYKTPSKKIFPAVLSAEISSQIKVISGAIYRKLAFSGIIRIDFMVQDSQIFVNEINSIPGSLAYYLFCKDFSEFSDMLSTLIEDSVDSFRAKEQSLSFFDGGILDQTSLKINK
;
A
#
# COMPACT_ATOMS: atom_id res chain seq x y z
N MET A 1 10.15 28.12 -0.95
CA MET A 1 9.38 27.02 -1.56
C MET A 1 8.92 26.08 -0.45
N LYS A 2 7.75 25.42 -0.60
CA LYS A 2 7.21 24.47 0.36
C LYS A 2 7.95 23.11 0.23
N ASN A 3 8.46 22.55 1.32
CA ASN A 3 9.21 21.29 1.29
C ASN A 3 8.26 20.09 1.36
N ILE A 4 8.39 19.15 0.42
CA ILE A 4 7.61 17.93 0.34
C ILE A 4 8.52 16.73 0.54
N LEU A 5 8.28 15.93 1.58
CA LEU A 5 8.97 14.65 1.75
C LEU A 5 8.34 13.60 0.85
N VAL A 6 9.16 12.77 0.22
CA VAL A 6 8.71 11.58 -0.51
C VAL A 6 9.39 10.37 0.10
N PHE A 7 8.58 9.51 0.75
CA PHE A 7 9.01 8.27 1.39
C PHE A 7 8.95 7.12 0.40
N PHE A 8 10.01 6.35 0.29
CA PHE A 8 10.08 5.19 -0.59
C PHE A 8 11.18 4.21 -0.20
N GLY A 9 11.20 3.02 -0.82
CA GLY A 9 12.07 1.91 -0.45
C GLY A 9 11.38 1.01 0.57
N GLY A 10 12.04 0.74 1.69
CA GLY A 10 11.50 -0.03 2.81
C GLY A 10 11.95 -1.48 2.86
N VAL A 11 11.78 -2.10 4.03
CA VAL A 11 12.03 -3.53 4.26
C VAL A 11 10.83 -4.33 3.76
N SER A 12 10.80 -4.58 2.45
CA SER A 12 9.67 -5.22 1.77
C SER A 12 10.14 -5.99 0.55
N CYS A 13 9.42 -7.03 0.18
CA CYS A 13 9.61 -7.73 -1.10
C CYS A 13 9.33 -6.81 -2.31
N GLU A 14 8.62 -5.70 -2.11
CA GLU A 14 8.25 -4.71 -3.12
C GLU A 14 9.16 -3.47 -3.10
N HIS A 15 10.30 -3.55 -2.41
CA HIS A 15 11.27 -2.46 -2.28
C HIS A 15 11.61 -1.78 -3.61
N ASP A 16 11.89 -2.55 -4.65
CA ASP A 16 12.31 -2.01 -5.94
C ASP A 16 11.16 -1.29 -6.66
N VAL A 17 9.91 -1.78 -6.49
CA VAL A 17 8.71 -1.11 -7.01
C VAL A 17 8.50 0.23 -6.30
N SER A 18 8.71 0.24 -4.99
CA SER A 18 8.66 1.46 -4.18
C SER A 18 9.70 2.49 -4.63
N VAL A 19 10.93 2.05 -4.94
CA VAL A 19 11.99 2.94 -5.48
C VAL A 19 11.55 3.57 -6.80
N ILE A 20 10.97 2.79 -7.72
CA ILE A 20 10.47 3.30 -9.00
C ILE A 20 9.38 4.35 -8.78
N THR A 21 8.37 4.05 -7.95
CA THR A 21 7.27 4.96 -7.63
C THR A 21 7.78 6.24 -6.97
N GLY A 22 8.71 6.13 -6.00
CA GLY A 22 9.27 7.27 -5.29
C GLY A 22 10.08 8.20 -6.19
N VAL A 23 10.98 7.64 -7.01
CA VAL A 23 11.79 8.43 -7.95
C VAL A 23 10.92 9.12 -9.00
N MET A 24 9.92 8.41 -9.51
CA MET A 24 8.94 8.98 -10.43
C MET A 24 8.20 10.17 -9.79
N THR A 25 7.67 9.98 -8.56
CA THR A 25 6.97 11.03 -7.82
C THR A 25 7.85 12.24 -7.54
N LEU A 26 9.12 12.03 -7.10
CA LEU A 26 10.10 13.10 -6.89
C LEU A 26 10.34 13.96 -8.13
N ASN A 27 10.30 13.33 -9.31
CA ASN A 27 10.51 14.03 -10.58
C ASN A 27 9.23 14.68 -11.14
N ALA A 28 8.04 14.20 -10.72
CA ALA A 28 6.76 14.76 -11.15
C ALA A 28 6.30 15.97 -10.31
N ILE A 29 6.81 16.14 -9.08
CA ILE A 29 6.45 17.28 -8.23
C ILE A 29 6.81 18.60 -8.91
N ASP A 30 5.88 19.55 -8.94
CA ASP A 30 6.04 20.88 -9.52
C ASP A 30 7.16 21.67 -8.83
N LYS A 31 8.29 21.79 -9.50
CA LYS A 31 9.50 22.47 -8.99
C LYS A 31 9.33 23.99 -8.87
N SER A 32 8.29 24.57 -9.43
CA SER A 32 8.01 26.02 -9.29
C SER A 32 7.33 26.31 -7.95
N LYS A 33 6.61 25.34 -7.36
CA LYS A 33 5.87 25.49 -6.11
C LYS A 33 6.56 24.82 -4.93
N TYR A 34 7.22 23.67 -5.17
CA TYR A 34 7.69 22.78 -4.12
C TYR A 34 9.16 22.40 -4.28
N THR A 35 9.78 22.09 -3.15
CA THR A 35 11.08 21.41 -3.06
C THR A 35 10.84 19.95 -2.66
N ALA A 36 11.01 19.02 -3.59
CA ALA A 36 10.90 17.59 -3.30
C ALA A 36 12.15 17.06 -2.60
N ILE A 37 11.99 16.47 -1.43
CA ILE A 37 13.06 15.91 -0.59
C ILE A 37 12.88 14.41 -0.47
N PRO A 38 13.81 13.59 -0.96
CA PRO A 38 13.74 12.14 -0.84
C PRO A 38 14.00 11.68 0.59
N VAL A 39 13.18 10.75 1.08
CA VAL A 39 13.43 9.94 2.28
C VAL A 39 13.40 8.48 1.85
N TYR A 40 14.58 7.97 1.57
CA TYR A 40 14.77 6.59 1.15
C TYR A 40 14.99 5.70 2.37
N ILE A 41 14.20 4.65 2.49
CA ILE A 41 14.38 3.63 3.51
C ILE A 41 15.06 2.43 2.87
N SER A 42 16.26 2.09 3.36
CA SER A 42 17.05 0.98 2.84
C SER A 42 16.39 -0.37 3.14
N LYS A 43 16.93 -1.45 2.55
CA LYS A 43 16.50 -2.83 2.86
C LYS A 43 16.80 -3.24 4.31
N ASP A 44 17.71 -2.52 4.97
CA ASP A 44 18.07 -2.73 6.39
C ASP A 44 17.29 -1.78 7.32
N GLY A 45 16.40 -0.94 6.79
CA GLY A 45 15.56 -0.02 7.54
C GLY A 45 16.20 1.33 7.88
N GLU A 46 17.38 1.66 7.32
CA GLU A 46 17.99 2.98 7.52
C GLU A 46 17.28 4.07 6.71
N TRP A 47 17.01 5.19 7.34
CA TRP A 47 16.41 6.36 6.68
C TRP A 47 17.50 7.29 6.16
N LEU A 48 17.50 7.54 4.87
CA LEU A 48 18.54 8.27 4.16
C LEU A 48 17.93 9.37 3.28
N THR A 49 18.64 10.50 3.16
CA THR A 49 18.28 11.59 2.25
C THR A 49 19.49 12.06 1.46
N GLY A 50 19.28 12.67 0.30
CA GLY A 50 20.32 13.21 -0.57
C GLY A 50 19.88 13.27 -2.04
N GLU A 51 20.45 14.19 -2.81
CA GLU A 51 20.03 14.46 -4.20
C GLU A 51 20.18 13.26 -5.15
N LYS A 52 21.18 12.41 -4.92
CA LYS A 52 21.40 11.20 -5.74
C LYS A 52 20.22 10.23 -5.73
N LEU A 53 19.39 10.28 -4.69
CA LEU A 53 18.20 9.46 -4.54
C LEU A 53 17.07 9.80 -5.52
N LYS A 54 17.19 10.92 -6.24
CA LYS A 54 16.25 11.35 -7.29
C LYS A 54 16.54 10.70 -8.65
N ASP A 55 17.66 9.99 -8.78
CA ASP A 55 18.08 9.32 -10.01
C ASP A 55 17.96 7.80 -9.90
N LEU A 56 17.16 7.21 -10.77
CA LEU A 56 16.96 5.74 -10.80
C LEU A 56 18.25 4.97 -11.11
N SER A 57 19.21 5.59 -11.86
CA SER A 57 20.50 4.97 -12.19
C SER A 57 21.34 4.68 -10.93
N PHE A 58 21.20 5.51 -9.88
CA PHE A 58 21.88 5.31 -8.60
C PHE A 58 21.55 3.95 -7.98
N TYR A 59 20.28 3.52 -8.03
CA TYR A 59 19.84 2.24 -7.44
C TYR A 59 20.34 1.03 -8.24
N LYS A 60 20.52 1.17 -9.55
CA LYS A 60 21.14 0.13 -10.39
C LYS A 60 22.57 -0.14 -9.95
N THR A 61 23.33 0.91 -9.59
CA THR A 61 24.71 0.75 -9.09
C THR A 61 24.75 0.11 -7.71
N LEU A 62 23.75 0.33 -6.85
CA LEU A 62 23.66 -0.33 -5.55
C LEU A 62 23.50 -1.84 -5.66
N LYS A 63 22.70 -2.32 -6.62
CA LYS A 63 22.49 -3.76 -6.86
C LYS A 63 23.77 -4.50 -7.28
N THR A 64 24.59 -3.87 -8.11
CA THR A 64 25.85 -4.47 -8.59
C THR A 64 26.91 -4.59 -7.50
N GLU A 65 26.90 -3.73 -6.50
CA GLU A 65 27.89 -3.72 -5.42
C GLU A 65 27.53 -4.61 -4.21
N GLN A 66 26.25 -5.01 -4.05
CA GLN A 66 25.81 -5.88 -2.95
C GLN A 66 26.39 -7.31 -2.99
N ASN A 67 27.06 -7.69 -4.08
CA ASN A 67 27.85 -8.94 -4.17
C ASN A 67 29.20 -8.88 -3.45
N GLY A 68 29.55 -7.78 -2.78
CA GLY A 68 30.78 -7.61 -2.00
C GLY A 68 30.59 -6.64 -0.84
N LYS A 69 30.72 -7.12 0.39
CA LYS A 69 30.73 -6.43 1.71
C LYS A 69 30.33 -4.94 1.66
N GLY A 70 29.10 -4.67 2.08
CA GLY A 70 28.46 -3.35 1.98
C GLY A 70 29.31 -2.21 2.54
N LYS A 71 29.70 -1.28 1.66
CA LYS A 71 30.12 0.05 2.09
C LYS A 71 28.85 0.77 2.58
N SER A 72 28.92 1.40 3.75
CA SER A 72 27.85 2.26 4.27
C SER A 72 27.34 3.21 3.16
N LEU A 73 26.03 3.30 3.00
CA LEU A 73 25.41 4.20 2.01
C LEU A 73 25.78 5.69 2.26
N GLU A 74 26.16 6.02 3.50
CA GLU A 74 26.71 7.33 3.84
C GLU A 74 28.00 7.65 3.06
N ASN A 75 28.86 6.65 2.80
CA ASN A 75 30.08 6.82 1.99
C ASN A 75 29.76 7.16 0.51
N LYS A 76 28.51 7.02 0.09
CA LYS A 76 28.02 7.44 -1.24
C LYS A 76 27.47 8.86 -1.27
N GLY A 77 27.60 9.61 -0.17
CA GLY A 77 27.15 11.00 -0.04
C GLY A 77 25.70 11.14 0.39
N LEU A 78 25.10 10.07 0.88
CA LEU A 78 23.79 10.12 1.52
C LEU A 78 23.93 10.50 3.00
N LYS A 79 22.87 11.04 3.58
CA LYS A 79 22.85 11.47 4.99
C LYS A 79 21.73 10.73 5.71
N ARG A 80 21.99 10.24 6.91
CA ARG A 80 20.94 9.66 7.77
C ARG A 80 20.01 10.76 8.24
N CYS A 81 18.70 10.48 8.19
CA CYS A 81 17.68 11.42 8.60
C CYS A 81 16.61 10.73 9.47
N LEU A 82 15.80 11.53 10.13
CA LEU A 82 14.66 11.06 10.93
C LEU A 82 13.59 12.16 11.03
N LEU A 83 12.40 11.75 11.42
CA LEU A 83 11.34 12.61 11.95
C LEU A 83 11.28 12.48 13.46
N MET A 84 10.89 13.55 14.15
CA MET A 84 10.69 13.55 15.60
C MET A 84 9.21 13.72 15.93
N PRO A 85 8.71 13.08 16.99
CA PRO A 85 7.34 13.30 17.45
C PRO A 85 7.07 14.78 17.70
N THR A 86 5.88 15.22 17.30
CA THR A 86 5.39 16.61 17.51
C THR A 86 6.19 17.71 16.82
N SER A 87 7.08 17.37 15.86
CA SER A 87 7.88 18.31 15.10
C SER A 87 7.66 18.11 13.59
N ASP A 88 7.29 19.17 12.89
CA ASP A 88 7.11 19.21 11.45
C ASP A 88 8.42 19.47 10.68
N GLU A 89 9.56 19.07 11.25
CA GLU A 89 10.89 19.26 10.67
C GLU A 89 11.54 17.94 10.30
N LEU A 90 12.36 17.96 9.23
CA LEU A 90 13.28 16.87 8.91
C LEU A 90 14.61 17.10 9.61
N TYR A 91 15.14 16.07 10.27
CA TYR A 91 16.38 16.11 11.00
C TYR A 91 17.45 15.26 10.34
N LEU A 92 18.69 15.74 10.38
CA LEU A 92 19.89 14.94 10.02
C LEU A 92 20.59 14.42 11.27
N ILE A 93 21.06 13.19 11.16
CA ILE A 93 21.92 12.55 12.15
C ILE A 93 23.37 12.63 11.65
N LYS A 94 24.24 13.29 12.39
CA LYS A 94 25.69 13.34 12.09
C LYS A 94 26.49 13.10 13.37
N ALA A 95 27.21 11.97 13.42
CA ALA A 95 27.86 11.49 14.65
C ALA A 95 26.86 11.47 15.81
N ASN A 96 27.10 12.21 16.88
CA ASN A 96 26.22 12.27 18.05
C ASN A 96 25.31 13.51 18.07
N LYS A 97 25.10 14.17 16.92
CA LYS A 97 24.28 15.39 16.82
C LYS A 97 23.09 15.17 15.92
N ILE A 98 21.94 15.64 16.34
CA ILE A 98 20.72 15.71 15.56
C ILE A 98 20.46 17.18 15.28
N LYS A 99 20.24 17.55 14.02
CA LYS A 99 19.99 18.94 13.62
C LYS A 99 18.82 19.02 12.66
N PRO A 100 17.86 19.95 12.87
CA PRO A 100 16.83 20.23 11.88
C PRO A 100 17.47 20.83 10.62
N ILE A 101 16.91 20.52 9.47
CA ILE A 101 17.36 21.04 8.18
C ILE A 101 16.29 21.84 7.44
N CYS A 102 15.02 21.50 7.63
CA CYS A 102 13.93 22.24 7.01
C CYS A 102 12.60 21.86 7.66
N GLN A 103 11.69 22.82 7.65
CA GLN A 103 10.28 22.60 7.96
C GLN A 103 9.59 21.90 6.78
N ILE A 104 8.69 21.00 7.05
CA ILE A 104 7.98 20.18 6.08
C ILE A 104 6.56 20.69 5.90
N TYR A 105 6.16 20.87 4.66
CA TYR A 105 4.81 21.31 4.30
C TYR A 105 3.84 20.13 4.19
N SER A 106 4.27 19.03 3.55
CA SER A 106 3.52 17.78 3.45
C SER A 106 4.47 16.63 3.11
N ALA A 107 3.98 15.39 3.22
CA ALA A 107 4.70 14.18 2.86
C ALA A 107 3.86 13.31 1.91
N ILE A 108 4.54 12.58 1.01
CA ILE A 108 3.92 11.59 0.13
C ILE A 108 4.53 10.22 0.48
N ASN A 109 3.69 9.24 0.76
CA ASN A 109 4.14 7.87 0.98
C ASN A 109 4.03 7.08 -0.33
N CYS A 110 5.19 6.63 -0.86
CA CYS A 110 5.33 5.80 -2.05
C CYS A 110 5.87 4.40 -1.72
N MET A 111 5.78 3.97 -0.46
CA MET A 111 6.31 2.68 -0.02
C MET A 111 5.32 1.55 -0.30
N HIS A 112 5.77 0.53 -1.03
CA HIS A 112 4.95 -0.64 -1.32
C HIS A 112 5.27 -1.79 -0.37
N GLY A 113 4.21 -2.47 0.07
CA GLY A 113 4.28 -3.62 0.95
C GLY A 113 4.85 -3.34 2.34
N GLY A 114 4.85 -4.35 3.21
CA GLY A 114 5.39 -4.27 4.56
C GLY A 114 4.82 -3.10 5.37
N TYR A 115 5.63 -2.57 6.28
CA TYR A 115 5.22 -1.46 7.15
C TYR A 115 5.07 -0.11 6.42
N GLY A 116 5.50 -0.01 5.18
CA GLY A 116 5.29 1.19 4.35
C GLY A 116 3.84 1.35 3.94
N GLU A 117 3.26 0.29 3.38
CA GLU A 117 1.86 0.24 2.95
C GLU A 117 0.93 -0.16 4.11
N GLY A 118 1.43 -0.91 5.10
CA GLY A 118 0.67 -1.31 6.29
C GLY A 118 0.28 -0.18 7.23
N GLY A 119 0.86 1.02 7.05
CA GLY A 119 0.47 2.25 7.76
C GLY A 119 1.45 2.70 8.85
N GLU A 120 2.47 1.92 9.20
CA GLU A 120 3.40 2.27 10.27
C GLU A 120 4.20 3.54 9.94
N ILE A 121 4.63 3.71 8.70
CA ILE A 121 5.30 4.95 8.25
C ILE A 121 4.31 6.12 8.31
N THR A 122 3.06 5.91 7.90
CA THR A 122 2.00 6.93 8.00
C THR A 122 1.78 7.35 9.46
N ALA A 123 1.83 6.39 10.41
CA ALA A 123 1.73 6.70 11.84
C ALA A 123 2.89 7.57 12.34
N ILE A 124 4.12 7.33 11.87
CA ILE A 124 5.29 8.16 12.21
C ILE A 124 5.11 9.58 11.65
N ILE A 125 4.72 9.73 10.39
CA ILE A 125 4.48 11.02 9.75
C ILE A 125 3.39 11.79 10.51
N LYS A 126 2.28 11.13 10.82
CA LYS A 126 1.14 11.70 11.57
C LYS A 126 1.55 12.17 12.97
N ASN A 127 2.36 11.37 13.68
CA ASN A 127 2.85 11.72 15.03
C ASN A 127 3.83 12.89 15.01
N SER A 128 4.49 13.13 13.88
CA SER A 128 5.34 14.30 13.63
C SER A 128 4.54 15.54 13.19
N LYS A 129 3.20 15.50 13.22
CA LYS A 129 2.31 16.59 12.83
C LYS A 129 2.54 17.10 11.40
N ILE A 130 2.91 16.20 10.50
CA ILE A 130 3.10 16.51 9.08
C ILE A 130 1.85 16.07 8.30
N PRO A 131 1.23 16.95 7.49
CA PRO A 131 0.21 16.56 6.52
C PRO A 131 0.76 15.52 5.55
N PHE A 132 -0.08 14.58 5.07
CA PHE A 132 0.42 13.52 4.18
C PHE A 132 -0.58 13.10 3.12
N VAL A 133 -0.04 12.69 1.96
CA VAL A 133 -0.76 12.13 0.82
C VAL A 133 -0.60 10.61 0.85
N CYS A 134 -1.50 9.94 1.50
CA CYS A 134 -1.74 8.49 1.47
C CYS A 134 -2.94 8.17 2.37
N SER A 135 -3.33 6.91 2.44
CA SER A 135 -4.36 6.46 3.39
C SER A 135 -3.87 6.53 4.84
N ASP A 136 -4.76 6.81 5.78
CA ASP A 136 -4.44 6.84 7.21
C ASP A 136 -4.08 5.42 7.70
N LEU A 137 -3.41 5.32 8.82
CA LEU A 137 -2.98 4.06 9.47
C LEU A 137 -4.09 2.99 9.45
N PHE A 138 -5.30 3.35 9.85
CA PHE A 138 -6.41 2.39 9.93
C PHE A 138 -6.75 1.77 8.57
N SER A 139 -7.00 2.59 7.54
CA SER A 139 -7.36 2.12 6.21
C SER A 139 -6.21 1.35 5.55
N SER A 140 -4.97 1.80 5.75
CA SER A 140 -3.76 1.13 5.27
C SER A 140 -3.60 -0.26 5.89
N SER A 141 -3.66 -0.37 7.21
CA SER A 141 -3.54 -1.66 7.92
C SER A 141 -4.67 -2.62 7.57
N LEU A 142 -5.89 -2.09 7.37
CA LEU A 142 -7.04 -2.87 6.96
C LEU A 142 -6.85 -3.46 5.57
N SER A 143 -6.40 -2.66 4.59
CA SER A 143 -6.22 -3.11 3.20
C SER A 143 -5.01 -4.02 3.02
N GLN A 144 -3.99 -3.90 3.86
CA GLN A 144 -2.81 -4.77 3.84
C GLN A 144 -3.15 -6.22 4.19
N ASP A 145 -4.16 -6.46 5.02
CA ASP A 145 -4.56 -7.79 5.46
C ASP A 145 -5.81 -8.27 4.69
N LYS A 146 -5.61 -9.28 3.83
CA LYS A 146 -6.68 -9.81 2.95
C LYS A 146 -7.91 -10.31 3.69
N GLU A 147 -7.74 -10.89 4.90
CA GLU A 147 -8.88 -11.31 5.72
C GLU A 147 -9.68 -10.11 6.19
N PHE A 148 -9.01 -9.11 6.81
CA PHE A 148 -9.68 -7.92 7.32
C PHE A 148 -10.29 -7.09 6.18
N THR A 149 -9.62 -7.00 5.03
CA THR A 149 -10.19 -6.39 3.81
C THR A 149 -11.51 -7.05 3.43
N LYS A 150 -11.55 -8.39 3.34
CA LYS A 150 -12.78 -9.12 2.98
C LYS A 150 -13.89 -8.97 4.02
N MET A 151 -13.55 -8.96 5.31
CA MET A 151 -14.52 -8.69 6.39
C MET A 151 -15.12 -7.29 6.27
N ALA A 152 -14.30 -6.27 6.03
CA ALA A 152 -14.75 -4.89 5.85
C ALA A 152 -15.61 -4.74 4.59
N LEU A 153 -15.18 -5.30 3.45
CA LEU A 153 -15.95 -5.28 2.21
C LEU A 153 -17.33 -5.93 2.39
N LYS A 154 -17.39 -7.08 3.05
CA LYS A 154 -18.65 -7.74 3.37
C LYS A 154 -19.56 -6.87 4.23
N SER A 155 -19.02 -6.15 5.22
CA SER A 155 -19.81 -5.27 6.10
C SER A 155 -20.49 -4.11 5.38
N ILE A 156 -19.93 -3.69 4.23
CA ILE A 156 -20.50 -2.63 3.38
C ILE A 156 -21.27 -3.15 2.16
N GLY A 157 -21.52 -4.48 2.09
CA GLY A 157 -22.29 -5.12 1.02
C GLY A 157 -21.53 -5.33 -0.29
N VAL A 158 -20.20 -5.36 -0.26
CA VAL A 158 -19.36 -5.60 -1.45
C VAL A 158 -18.97 -7.08 -1.53
N ASN A 159 -19.12 -7.66 -2.71
CA ASN A 159 -18.82 -9.08 -2.95
C ASN A 159 -17.31 -9.34 -3.00
N THR A 160 -16.90 -10.42 -2.34
CA THR A 160 -15.56 -11.00 -2.42
C THR A 160 -15.68 -12.51 -2.61
N LEU A 161 -14.62 -13.14 -3.12
CA LEU A 161 -14.61 -14.60 -3.19
C LEU A 161 -14.72 -15.24 -1.80
N PRO A 162 -15.47 -16.34 -1.67
CA PRO A 162 -15.53 -17.11 -0.44
C PRO A 162 -14.14 -17.59 -0.03
N TYR A 163 -13.84 -17.52 1.25
CA TYR A 163 -12.53 -17.90 1.78
C TYR A 163 -12.61 -18.61 3.12
N LEU A 164 -11.51 -19.24 3.51
CA LEU A 164 -11.20 -19.74 4.85
C LEU A 164 -9.88 -19.12 5.29
N LYS A 165 -9.80 -18.73 6.56
CA LYS A 165 -8.56 -18.34 7.21
C LYS A 165 -7.89 -19.56 7.83
N LEU A 166 -6.57 -19.66 7.69
CA LEU A 166 -5.73 -20.57 8.44
C LEU A 166 -4.63 -19.78 9.16
N THR A 167 -4.32 -20.18 10.38
CA THR A 167 -3.12 -19.75 11.10
C THR A 167 -2.15 -20.92 11.18
N ARG A 168 -0.85 -20.64 11.13
CA ARG A 168 0.20 -21.65 11.11
C ARG A 168 0.04 -22.67 12.23
N ASP A 169 -0.07 -22.21 13.47
CA ASP A 169 -0.17 -23.08 14.63
C ASP A 169 -1.41 -23.98 14.59
N ASN A 170 -2.58 -23.39 14.32
CA ASN A 170 -3.81 -24.17 14.25
C ASN A 170 -3.82 -25.20 13.13
N TYR A 171 -3.23 -24.87 11.99
CA TYR A 171 -3.13 -25.78 10.85
C TYR A 171 -2.26 -27.01 11.19
N TYR A 172 -1.06 -26.80 11.72
CA TYR A 172 -0.18 -27.94 12.03
C TYR A 172 -0.69 -28.80 13.19
N ILE A 173 -1.41 -28.23 14.15
CA ILE A 173 -2.04 -29.00 15.23
C ILE A 173 -3.21 -29.84 14.72
N LYS A 174 -3.98 -29.34 13.75
CA LYS A 174 -5.24 -29.96 13.25
C LYS A 174 -5.24 -30.10 11.73
N ARG A 175 -4.13 -30.53 11.14
CA ARG A 175 -3.92 -30.52 9.68
C ARG A 175 -5.01 -31.26 8.91
N GLU A 176 -5.27 -32.53 9.26
CA GLU A 176 -6.29 -33.34 8.56
C GLU A 176 -7.68 -32.74 8.65
N TYR A 177 -8.04 -32.20 9.83
CA TYR A 177 -9.31 -31.52 10.01
C TYR A 177 -9.40 -30.27 9.14
N ALA A 178 -8.36 -29.47 9.10
CA ALA A 178 -8.33 -28.25 8.28
C ALA A 178 -8.48 -28.58 6.79
N LEU A 179 -7.74 -29.58 6.29
CA LEU A 179 -7.84 -30.06 4.91
C LEU A 179 -9.24 -30.57 4.58
N GLY A 180 -9.84 -31.37 5.48
CA GLY A 180 -11.23 -31.84 5.32
C GLY A 180 -12.24 -30.70 5.25
N VAL A 181 -12.08 -29.66 6.07
CA VAL A 181 -12.95 -28.47 6.02
C VAL A 181 -12.80 -27.70 4.69
N ILE A 182 -11.56 -27.55 4.19
CA ILE A 182 -11.30 -26.90 2.91
C ILE A 182 -11.95 -27.65 1.76
N GLN A 183 -11.70 -28.96 1.65
CA GLN A 183 -12.24 -29.82 0.59
C GLN A 183 -13.78 -29.92 0.63
N LYS A 184 -14.38 -29.83 1.82
CA LYS A 184 -15.86 -29.79 1.93
C LYS A 184 -16.44 -28.45 1.47
N LYS A 185 -15.66 -27.38 1.57
CA LYS A 185 -16.14 -26.02 1.27
C LYS A 185 -15.89 -25.60 -0.18
N PHE A 186 -14.79 -26.05 -0.77
CA PHE A 186 -14.35 -25.60 -2.10
C PHE A 186 -14.04 -26.79 -3.00
N ASP A 187 -14.51 -26.70 -4.24
CA ASP A 187 -14.03 -27.49 -5.35
C ASP A 187 -12.72 -26.89 -5.88
N TYR A 188 -11.89 -27.73 -6.52
CA TYR A 188 -10.68 -27.27 -7.20
C TYR A 188 -11.04 -26.48 -8.48
N PRO A 189 -10.24 -25.52 -8.91
CA PRO A 189 -8.99 -25.07 -8.30
C PRO A 189 -9.20 -24.25 -7.01
N ILE A 190 -8.25 -24.38 -6.08
CA ILE A 190 -8.22 -23.65 -4.81
C ILE A 190 -7.00 -22.72 -4.81
N VAL A 191 -7.19 -21.45 -4.44
CA VAL A 191 -6.13 -20.45 -4.36
C VAL A 191 -5.69 -20.25 -2.91
N ILE A 192 -4.39 -20.33 -2.65
CA ILE A 192 -3.78 -20.14 -1.34
C ILE A 192 -2.95 -18.85 -1.38
N LYS A 193 -3.17 -17.95 -0.42
CA LYS A 193 -2.51 -16.63 -0.38
C LYS A 193 -2.02 -16.30 1.03
N PRO A 194 -0.78 -15.83 1.22
CA PRO A 194 -0.40 -15.11 2.45
C PRO A 194 -1.34 -13.92 2.67
N ALA A 195 -1.72 -13.68 3.93
CA ALA A 195 -2.71 -12.65 4.23
C ALA A 195 -2.19 -11.23 4.00
N LYS A 196 -0.90 -10.98 4.30
CA LYS A 196 -0.32 -9.63 4.36
C LYS A 196 0.71 -9.33 3.26
N LEU A 197 0.82 -10.15 2.23
CA LEU A 197 1.76 -9.93 1.13
C LEU A 197 1.06 -9.54 -0.17
N GLY A 198 1.73 -8.65 -0.91
CA GLY A 198 1.35 -8.22 -2.25
C GLY A 198 2.14 -8.94 -3.37
N SER A 199 2.07 -8.41 -4.58
CA SER A 199 2.86 -8.81 -5.75
C SER A 199 2.82 -10.31 -6.09
N SER A 200 1.75 -11.01 -5.75
CA SER A 200 1.56 -12.46 -5.94
C SER A 200 2.63 -13.34 -5.25
N ILE A 201 3.39 -12.81 -4.30
CA ILE A 201 4.42 -13.56 -3.58
C ILE A 201 3.75 -14.56 -2.63
N GLY A 202 4.18 -15.81 -2.71
CA GLY A 202 3.65 -16.89 -1.88
C GLY A 202 2.27 -17.40 -2.28
N ILE A 203 1.69 -16.93 -3.39
CA ILE A 203 0.41 -17.42 -3.91
C ILE A 203 0.62 -18.75 -4.65
N SER A 204 -0.32 -19.67 -4.45
CA SER A 204 -0.37 -20.96 -5.14
C SER A 204 -1.80 -21.27 -5.59
N VAL A 205 -1.93 -21.99 -6.72
CA VAL A 205 -3.19 -22.62 -7.16
C VAL A 205 -3.03 -24.11 -6.99
N ALA A 206 -3.97 -24.73 -6.29
CA ALA A 206 -4.02 -26.16 -6.12
C ALA A 206 -5.13 -26.76 -7.00
N LYS A 207 -4.81 -27.83 -7.73
CA LYS A 207 -5.73 -28.60 -8.56
C LYS A 207 -6.07 -29.95 -7.93
N ASP A 208 -5.35 -30.32 -6.88
CA ASP A 208 -5.57 -31.54 -6.09
C ASP A 208 -5.15 -31.34 -4.62
N LEU A 209 -5.36 -32.36 -3.79
CA LEU A 209 -5.01 -32.32 -2.38
C LEU A 209 -3.51 -32.18 -2.15
N ARG A 210 -2.67 -32.79 -2.97
CA ARG A 210 -1.21 -32.75 -2.83
C ARG A 210 -0.66 -31.35 -3.12
N GLU A 211 -1.22 -30.69 -4.13
CA GLU A 211 -0.88 -29.30 -4.45
C GLU A 211 -1.41 -28.35 -3.37
N LEU A 212 -2.61 -28.60 -2.80
CA LEU A 212 -3.15 -27.84 -1.69
C LEU A 212 -2.23 -27.87 -0.47
N GLU A 213 -1.79 -29.04 -0.05
CA GLU A 213 -0.87 -29.19 1.08
C GLU A 213 0.46 -28.45 0.86
N ARG A 214 1.06 -28.64 -0.33
CA ARG A 214 2.32 -27.93 -0.69
C ARG A 214 2.12 -26.42 -0.74
N GLY A 215 1.00 -25.95 -1.30
CA GLY A 215 0.68 -24.54 -1.38
C GLY A 215 0.51 -23.90 0.00
N ILE A 216 -0.15 -24.57 0.93
CA ILE A 216 -0.30 -24.12 2.32
C ILE A 216 1.07 -24.05 3.01
N ASP A 217 1.88 -25.12 2.93
CA ASP A 217 3.21 -25.15 3.52
C ASP A 217 4.14 -24.08 2.91
N PHE A 218 3.98 -23.79 1.62
CA PHE A 218 4.72 -22.73 0.94
C PHE A 218 4.29 -21.34 1.40
N ALA A 219 2.99 -21.06 1.48
CA ALA A 219 2.46 -19.77 1.91
C ALA A 219 2.84 -19.44 3.36
N PHE A 220 2.87 -20.45 4.25
CA PHE A 220 3.32 -20.28 5.63
C PHE A 220 4.82 -19.97 5.80
N LYS A 221 5.63 -20.06 4.75
CA LYS A 221 7.01 -19.55 4.79
C LYS A 221 7.07 -18.03 4.81
N PHE A 222 6.02 -17.37 4.33
CA PHE A 222 5.95 -15.92 4.15
C PHE A 222 5.09 -15.21 5.20
N ASP A 223 4.05 -15.88 5.74
CA ASP A 223 3.13 -15.29 6.71
C ASP A 223 2.70 -16.33 7.75
N GLU A 224 2.34 -15.90 8.92
CA GLU A 224 1.74 -16.75 9.98
C GLU A 224 0.24 -17.00 9.74
N LYS A 225 -0.38 -16.16 8.92
CA LYS A 225 -1.78 -16.20 8.53
C LYS A 225 -1.92 -16.27 7.02
N ILE A 226 -2.72 -17.20 6.54
CA ILE A 226 -3.03 -17.34 5.13
C ILE A 226 -4.54 -17.39 4.91
N ILE A 227 -4.98 -17.05 3.70
CA ILE A 227 -6.33 -17.30 3.25
C ILE A 227 -6.32 -18.37 2.16
N VAL A 228 -7.35 -19.21 2.18
CA VAL A 228 -7.62 -20.24 1.18
C VAL A 228 -8.95 -19.88 0.54
N GLU A 229 -8.99 -19.68 -0.76
CA GLU A 229 -10.14 -19.16 -1.52
C GLU A 229 -10.57 -20.12 -2.62
N LYS A 230 -11.83 -20.02 -3.01
CA LYS A 230 -12.30 -20.62 -4.27
C LYS A 230 -11.52 -20.00 -5.43
N GLY A 231 -10.92 -20.82 -6.27
CA GLY A 231 -10.33 -20.36 -7.54
C GLY A 231 -11.43 -20.03 -8.54
N LEU A 232 -11.22 -18.98 -9.33
CA LEU A 232 -12.03 -18.67 -10.48
C LEU A 232 -11.31 -19.08 -11.75
N GLU A 233 -12.05 -19.61 -12.71
CA GLU A 233 -11.59 -19.87 -14.07
C GLU A 233 -12.25 -18.86 -15.03
N ASN A 234 -11.57 -18.53 -16.11
CA ASN A 234 -12.11 -17.66 -17.18
C ASN A 234 -12.65 -16.31 -16.66
N PHE A 235 -11.96 -15.67 -15.72
CA PHE A 235 -12.31 -14.34 -15.21
C PHE A 235 -11.39 -13.26 -15.81
N ARG A 236 -11.89 -12.02 -15.85
CA ARG A 236 -11.15 -10.83 -16.27
C ARG A 236 -10.65 -10.09 -15.03
N GLU A 237 -9.41 -9.60 -15.06
CA GLU A 237 -8.87 -8.72 -14.03
C GLU A 237 -9.04 -7.27 -14.44
N ILE A 238 -9.76 -6.50 -13.62
CA ILE A 238 -10.08 -5.10 -13.88
C ILE A 238 -9.57 -4.24 -12.73
N ASN A 239 -8.77 -3.24 -13.07
CA ASN A 239 -8.25 -2.26 -12.12
C ASN A 239 -9.05 -0.96 -12.20
N CYS A 240 -9.33 -0.39 -11.02
CA CYS A 240 -9.97 0.91 -10.89
C CYS A 240 -9.29 1.69 -9.76
N ALA A 241 -8.87 2.91 -10.04
CA ALA A 241 -8.26 3.76 -9.03
C ALA A 241 -9.23 4.85 -8.56
N VAL A 242 -9.02 5.31 -7.32
CA VAL A 242 -9.85 6.34 -6.69
C VAL A 242 -8.97 7.27 -5.87
N TYR A 243 -9.25 8.56 -5.95
CA TYR A 243 -8.74 9.56 -5.02
C TYR A 243 -9.82 10.60 -4.70
N LYS A 244 -9.58 11.43 -3.69
CA LYS A 244 -10.46 12.54 -3.34
C LYS A 244 -9.70 13.85 -3.48
N SER A 245 -10.38 14.87 -4.03
CA SER A 245 -9.86 16.21 -4.19
C SER A 245 -10.98 17.23 -4.15
N GLY A 246 -10.76 18.38 -3.50
CA GLY A 246 -11.75 19.44 -3.40
C GLY A 246 -13.09 19.00 -2.79
N GLY A 247 -13.09 17.96 -1.97
CA GLY A 247 -14.31 17.37 -1.40
C GLY A 247 -14.96 16.28 -2.27
N GLU A 248 -14.59 16.16 -3.54
CA GLU A 248 -15.16 15.20 -4.50
C GLU A 248 -14.33 13.92 -4.62
N THR A 249 -15.02 12.81 -4.91
CA THR A 249 -14.37 11.50 -5.16
C THR A 249 -14.22 11.30 -6.66
N HIS A 250 -12.98 11.20 -7.12
CA HIS A 250 -12.62 10.95 -8.52
C HIS A 250 -12.36 9.46 -8.71
N VAL A 251 -13.06 8.84 -9.65
CA VAL A 251 -12.91 7.43 -10.01
C VAL A 251 -12.35 7.34 -11.42
N SER A 252 -11.31 6.55 -11.61
CA SER A 252 -10.60 6.45 -12.88
C SER A 252 -11.42 5.77 -13.99
N GLU A 253 -10.90 5.82 -15.21
CA GLU A 253 -11.22 4.82 -16.21
C GLU A 253 -10.72 3.44 -15.77
N LEU A 254 -11.27 2.39 -16.36
CA LEU A 254 -10.98 1.01 -16.01
C LEU A 254 -9.85 0.47 -16.88
N GLU A 255 -8.92 -0.27 -16.29
CA GLU A 255 -7.86 -1.00 -16.98
C GLU A 255 -8.12 -2.49 -16.87
N GLU A 256 -8.01 -3.21 -17.97
CA GLU A 256 -7.98 -4.67 -17.95
C GLU A 256 -6.56 -5.17 -18.09
N VAL A 257 -6.18 -6.13 -17.25
CA VAL A 257 -4.88 -6.79 -17.30
C VAL A 257 -5.06 -8.15 -17.97
N GLU A 258 -4.51 -8.30 -19.20
CA GLU A 258 -4.50 -9.61 -19.87
C GLU A 258 -3.54 -10.55 -19.13
N LYS A 259 -4.00 -11.76 -18.88
CA LYS A 259 -3.23 -12.80 -18.20
C LYS A 259 -2.48 -13.65 -19.20
N SER A 260 -1.24 -13.98 -18.87
CA SER A 260 -0.46 -15.02 -19.55
C SER A 260 -0.71 -16.42 -18.98
N SER A 261 -1.30 -16.52 -17.77
CA SER A 261 -1.55 -17.74 -17.02
C SER A 261 -2.73 -17.58 -16.05
N ASP A 262 -3.18 -18.67 -15.42
CA ASP A 262 -4.29 -18.70 -14.46
C ASP A 262 -4.11 -17.73 -13.26
N ILE A 263 -2.87 -17.37 -12.92
CA ILE A 263 -2.51 -16.31 -11.97
C ILE A 263 -1.37 -15.48 -12.57
N LEU A 264 -1.49 -14.14 -12.46
CA LEU A 264 -0.35 -13.26 -12.71
C LEU A 264 0.71 -13.49 -11.63
N SER A 265 1.81 -14.13 -12.02
CA SER A 265 2.97 -14.30 -11.16
C SER A 265 3.69 -12.97 -10.92
N PHE A 266 4.64 -12.94 -9.98
CA PHE A 266 5.54 -11.78 -9.81
C PHE A 266 6.28 -11.45 -11.14
N ASP A 267 6.69 -12.47 -11.88
CA ASP A 267 7.38 -12.31 -13.15
C ASP A 267 6.46 -11.72 -14.23
N ASP A 268 5.19 -12.13 -14.26
CA ASP A 268 4.18 -11.55 -15.17
C ASP A 268 3.88 -10.07 -14.84
N LYS A 269 3.90 -9.70 -13.56
CA LYS A 269 3.64 -8.31 -13.15
C LYS A 269 4.81 -7.36 -13.41
N TYR A 270 6.06 -7.83 -13.34
CA TYR A 270 7.24 -6.96 -13.33
C TYR A 270 8.34 -7.28 -14.33
N LYS A 271 8.42 -8.51 -14.86
CA LYS A 271 9.45 -8.91 -15.81
C LYS A 271 8.94 -9.08 -17.22
N THR A 272 7.72 -9.59 -17.36
CA THR A 272 7.08 -9.76 -18.68
C THR A 272 6.01 -8.68 -18.79
N PRO A 273 6.02 -7.81 -19.81
CA PRO A 273 4.98 -6.82 -19.97
C PRO A 273 3.63 -7.53 -20.17
N SER A 274 2.79 -7.60 -19.12
CA SER A 274 1.39 -7.99 -19.30
C SER A 274 0.74 -6.97 -20.20
N LYS A 275 0.05 -7.44 -21.24
CA LYS A 275 -0.70 -6.56 -22.13
C LYS A 275 -1.85 -5.95 -21.34
N LYS A 276 -1.95 -4.64 -21.41
CA LYS A 276 -3.00 -3.88 -20.75
C LYS A 276 -3.93 -3.29 -21.77
N ILE A 277 -5.22 -3.41 -21.53
CA ILE A 277 -6.26 -2.79 -22.35
C ILE A 277 -6.81 -1.58 -21.57
N PHE A 278 -6.60 -0.39 -22.09
CA PHE A 278 -7.03 0.85 -21.49
C PHE A 278 -7.64 1.80 -22.54
N PRO A 279 -8.89 2.23 -22.36
CA PRO A 279 -9.86 1.77 -21.38
C PRO A 279 -10.27 0.30 -21.59
N ALA A 280 -10.66 -0.40 -20.51
CA ALA A 280 -11.14 -1.77 -20.56
C ALA A 280 -12.44 -1.87 -21.39
N VAL A 281 -12.56 -2.90 -22.22
CA VAL A 281 -13.76 -3.13 -23.04
C VAL A 281 -14.77 -3.95 -22.24
N LEU A 282 -15.66 -3.29 -21.54
CA LEU A 282 -16.72 -3.86 -20.70
C LEU A 282 -18.10 -3.34 -21.11
N SER A 283 -19.18 -4.04 -20.71
CA SER A 283 -20.52 -3.48 -20.84
C SER A 283 -20.65 -2.21 -19.97
N ALA A 284 -21.51 -1.28 -20.42
CA ALA A 284 -21.76 -0.03 -19.68
C ALA A 284 -22.25 -0.30 -18.24
N GLU A 285 -23.02 -1.38 -18.06
CA GLU A 285 -23.54 -1.79 -16.76
C GLU A 285 -22.42 -2.23 -15.80
N ILE A 286 -21.53 -3.15 -16.23
CA ILE A 286 -20.39 -3.64 -15.43
C ILE A 286 -19.43 -2.49 -15.13
N SER A 287 -19.12 -1.65 -16.13
CA SER A 287 -18.25 -0.49 -15.94
C SER A 287 -18.81 0.48 -14.89
N SER A 288 -20.10 0.79 -14.96
CA SER A 288 -20.78 1.65 -13.99
C SER A 288 -20.77 1.04 -12.60
N GLN A 289 -21.09 -0.26 -12.47
CA GLN A 289 -21.09 -0.94 -11.16
C GLN A 289 -19.71 -0.93 -10.51
N ILE A 290 -18.64 -1.22 -11.26
CA ILE A 290 -17.26 -1.18 -10.74
C ILE A 290 -16.92 0.22 -10.23
N LYS A 291 -17.22 1.28 -11.00
CA LYS A 291 -16.97 2.66 -10.59
C LYS A 291 -17.76 3.05 -9.33
N VAL A 292 -19.03 2.66 -9.23
CA VAL A 292 -19.87 2.90 -8.04
C VAL A 292 -19.33 2.16 -6.81
N ILE A 293 -18.96 0.88 -6.95
CA ILE A 293 -18.36 0.08 -5.88
C ILE A 293 -17.05 0.71 -5.42
N SER A 294 -16.18 1.12 -6.35
CA SER A 294 -14.89 1.74 -6.05
C SER A 294 -15.04 3.02 -5.23
N GLY A 295 -15.94 3.92 -5.64
CA GLY A 295 -16.25 5.13 -4.88
C GLY A 295 -16.86 4.85 -3.51
N ALA A 296 -17.71 3.82 -3.40
CA ALA A 296 -18.31 3.41 -2.12
C ALA A 296 -17.26 2.85 -1.16
N ILE A 297 -16.34 2.00 -1.62
CA ILE A 297 -15.22 1.47 -0.84
C ILE A 297 -14.38 2.62 -0.31
N TYR A 298 -13.96 3.55 -1.17
CA TYR A 298 -13.13 4.68 -0.80
C TYR A 298 -13.74 5.49 0.34
N ARG A 299 -15.01 5.85 0.21
CA ARG A 299 -15.72 6.66 1.22
C ARG A 299 -16.02 5.89 2.50
N LYS A 300 -16.61 4.68 2.39
CA LYS A 300 -17.09 3.92 3.56
C LYS A 300 -15.96 3.35 4.41
N LEU A 301 -14.81 3.02 3.82
CA LEU A 301 -13.63 2.53 4.53
C LEU A 301 -12.61 3.64 4.83
N ALA A 302 -13.01 4.90 4.66
CA ALA A 302 -12.25 6.10 5.01
C ALA A 302 -10.84 6.15 4.40
N PHE A 303 -10.69 5.71 3.15
CA PHE A 303 -9.43 5.87 2.42
C PHE A 303 -9.14 7.33 2.13
N SER A 304 -7.86 7.65 2.00
CA SER A 304 -7.35 8.95 1.54
C SER A 304 -6.13 8.74 0.63
N GLY A 305 -5.68 9.82 -0.03
CA GLY A 305 -4.70 9.69 -1.10
C GLY A 305 -5.25 8.94 -2.30
N ILE A 306 -4.39 8.23 -3.02
CA ILE A 306 -4.75 7.44 -4.20
C ILE A 306 -4.74 5.97 -3.83
N ILE A 307 -5.82 5.25 -4.10
CA ILE A 307 -5.89 3.79 -3.99
C ILE A 307 -6.20 3.16 -5.34
N ARG A 308 -5.87 1.88 -5.50
CA ARG A 308 -6.33 1.06 -6.62
C ARG A 308 -7.02 -0.19 -6.09
N ILE A 309 -8.16 -0.48 -6.66
CA ILE A 309 -8.97 -1.64 -6.34
C ILE A 309 -8.88 -2.59 -7.52
N ASP A 310 -8.48 -3.82 -7.27
CA ASP A 310 -8.31 -4.85 -8.25
C ASP A 310 -9.52 -5.80 -8.17
N PHE A 311 -10.26 -5.90 -9.28
CA PHE A 311 -11.49 -6.68 -9.39
C PHE A 311 -11.27 -7.95 -10.21
N MET A 312 -12.05 -8.98 -9.88
CA MET A 312 -12.26 -10.15 -10.73
C MET A 312 -13.68 -10.11 -11.26
N VAL A 313 -13.83 -10.17 -12.58
CA VAL A 313 -15.13 -10.18 -13.26
C VAL A 313 -15.29 -11.50 -13.98
N GLN A 314 -16.29 -12.29 -13.58
CA GLN A 314 -16.67 -13.55 -14.24
C GLN A 314 -18.13 -13.43 -14.66
N ASP A 315 -18.42 -13.57 -15.95
CA ASP A 315 -19.74 -13.32 -16.53
C ASP A 315 -20.24 -11.92 -16.15
N SER A 316 -21.30 -11.82 -15.34
CA SER A 316 -21.83 -10.56 -14.81
C SER A 316 -21.53 -10.36 -13.32
N GLN A 317 -20.76 -11.25 -12.71
CA GLN A 317 -20.42 -11.16 -11.28
C GLN A 317 -19.12 -10.39 -11.08
N ILE A 318 -19.15 -9.44 -10.15
CA ILE A 318 -18.03 -8.57 -9.80
C ILE A 318 -17.58 -8.91 -8.39
N PHE A 319 -16.31 -9.25 -8.22
CA PHE A 319 -15.69 -9.53 -6.93
C PHE A 319 -14.50 -8.60 -6.73
N VAL A 320 -14.37 -8.02 -5.54
CA VAL A 320 -13.12 -7.33 -5.16
C VAL A 320 -12.10 -8.38 -4.73
N ASN A 321 -10.93 -8.34 -5.35
CA ASN A 321 -9.80 -9.19 -5.05
C ASN A 321 -8.91 -8.59 -3.96
N GLU A 322 -8.42 -7.36 -4.18
CA GLU A 322 -7.56 -6.64 -3.24
C GLU A 322 -7.71 -5.11 -3.37
N ILE A 323 -7.29 -4.40 -2.35
CA ILE A 323 -7.23 -2.94 -2.32
C ILE A 323 -5.77 -2.54 -2.05
N ASN A 324 -5.17 -1.81 -2.97
CA ASN A 324 -3.81 -1.29 -2.85
C ASN A 324 -3.90 0.15 -2.35
N SER A 325 -3.51 0.40 -1.09
CA SER A 325 -3.55 1.73 -0.48
C SER A 325 -2.45 2.65 -0.99
N ILE A 326 -1.41 2.09 -1.60
CA ILE A 326 -0.35 2.79 -2.31
C ILE A 326 -0.09 2.02 -3.62
N PRO A 327 -0.82 2.31 -4.70
CA PRO A 327 -0.69 1.57 -5.94
C PRO A 327 0.62 1.87 -6.66
N GLY A 328 1.10 0.93 -7.46
CA GLY A 328 2.27 1.11 -8.30
C GLY A 328 2.16 2.37 -9.16
N SER A 329 3.24 3.17 -9.19
CA SER A 329 3.26 4.48 -9.85
C SER A 329 2.13 5.42 -9.42
N LEU A 330 1.60 5.27 -8.20
CA LEU A 330 0.42 5.96 -7.68
C LEU A 330 -0.79 5.88 -8.63
N ALA A 331 -0.88 4.86 -9.48
CA ALA A 331 -1.92 4.66 -10.49
C ALA A 331 -2.21 5.90 -11.36
N TYR A 332 -1.25 6.83 -11.50
CA TYR A 332 -1.47 8.10 -12.21
C TYR A 332 -1.94 7.88 -13.66
N TYR A 333 -1.45 6.83 -14.32
CA TYR A 333 -1.75 6.48 -15.70
C TYR A 333 -3.24 6.12 -15.94
N LEU A 334 -4.01 5.90 -14.88
CA LEU A 334 -5.47 5.69 -14.97
C LEU A 334 -6.26 7.01 -14.97
N PHE A 335 -5.62 8.14 -14.61
CA PHE A 335 -6.24 9.46 -14.55
C PHE A 335 -5.61 10.45 -15.52
N CYS A 336 -4.30 10.36 -15.73
CA CYS A 336 -3.49 11.36 -16.41
C CYS A 336 -3.00 10.83 -17.76
N LYS A 337 -3.02 11.68 -18.76
CA LYS A 337 -2.51 11.37 -20.11
C LYS A 337 -0.99 11.48 -20.18
N ASP A 338 -0.44 12.39 -19.39
CA ASP A 338 0.99 12.68 -19.40
C ASP A 338 1.51 13.08 -18.01
N PHE A 339 2.80 13.38 -17.94
CA PHE A 339 3.49 13.75 -16.70
C PHE A 339 3.12 15.15 -16.19
N SER A 340 2.61 16.04 -17.04
CA SER A 340 2.14 17.37 -16.65
C SER A 340 0.85 17.27 -15.86
N GLU A 341 -0.13 16.49 -16.38
CA GLU A 341 -1.38 16.22 -15.65
C GLU A 341 -1.12 15.51 -14.31
N PHE A 342 -0.12 14.61 -14.26
CA PHE A 342 0.30 13.98 -13.00
C PHE A 342 0.89 14.98 -12.01
N SER A 343 1.69 15.94 -12.48
CA SER A 343 2.23 17.03 -11.64
C SER A 343 1.13 17.88 -11.02
N ASP A 344 0.10 18.19 -11.80
CA ASP A 344 -1.07 18.95 -11.34
C ASP A 344 -1.90 18.15 -10.32
N MET A 345 -2.11 16.86 -10.59
CA MET A 345 -2.78 15.95 -9.64
C MET A 345 -2.04 15.87 -8.32
N LEU A 346 -0.71 15.71 -8.34
CA LEU A 346 0.12 15.71 -7.13
C LEU A 346 0.01 17.03 -6.36
N SER A 347 0.05 18.16 -7.07
CA SER A 347 -0.10 19.49 -6.47
C SER A 347 -1.43 19.61 -5.73
N THR A 348 -2.50 19.14 -6.35
CA THR A 348 -3.85 19.13 -5.76
C THR A 348 -3.89 18.25 -4.51
N LEU A 349 -3.37 17.02 -4.58
CA LEU A 349 -3.34 16.10 -3.44
C LEU A 349 -2.49 16.63 -2.27
N ILE A 350 -1.39 17.33 -2.56
CA ILE A 350 -0.57 17.97 -1.53
C ILE A 350 -1.37 19.04 -0.79
N GLU A 351 -2.03 19.95 -1.51
CA GLU A 351 -2.80 21.02 -0.87
C GLU A 351 -4.01 20.43 -0.10
N ASP A 352 -4.74 19.46 -0.66
CA ASP A 352 -5.84 18.77 0.03
C ASP A 352 -5.37 18.06 1.31
N SER A 353 -4.14 17.53 1.33
CA SER A 353 -3.58 16.91 2.53
C SER A 353 -3.40 17.93 3.66
N VAL A 354 -2.95 19.15 3.31
CA VAL A 354 -2.74 20.25 4.26
C VAL A 354 -4.09 20.77 4.78
N ASP A 355 -5.07 20.96 3.90
CA ASP A 355 -6.39 21.44 4.29
C ASP A 355 -7.11 20.41 5.19
N SER A 356 -7.00 19.11 4.86
CA SER A 356 -7.53 18.03 5.68
C SER A 356 -6.86 17.96 7.05
N PHE A 357 -5.55 18.20 7.12
CA PHE A 357 -4.81 18.24 8.37
C PHE A 357 -5.26 19.41 9.24
N ARG A 358 -5.35 20.63 8.68
CA ARG A 358 -5.84 21.83 9.38
C ARG A 358 -7.26 21.66 9.91
N ALA A 359 -8.14 21.06 9.12
CA ALA A 359 -9.50 20.78 9.56
C ALA A 359 -9.55 19.82 10.76
N LYS A 360 -8.67 18.81 10.79
CA LYS A 360 -8.57 17.88 11.94
C LYS A 360 -7.99 18.55 13.19
N GLU A 361 -7.05 19.48 13.05
CA GLU A 361 -6.48 20.22 14.18
C GLU A 361 -7.50 21.13 14.89
N GLN A 362 -8.58 21.51 14.23
CA GLN A 362 -9.70 22.26 14.86
C GLN A 362 -10.51 21.40 15.83
N SER A 363 -10.37 20.06 15.77
CA SER A 363 -11.06 19.16 16.69
C SER A 363 -10.34 19.14 18.04
N LEU A 364 -11.12 19.20 19.13
CA LEU A 364 -10.58 19.11 20.50
C LEU A 364 -9.92 17.74 20.69
N SER A 365 -8.61 17.71 20.84
CA SER A 365 -7.83 16.50 21.15
C SER A 365 -7.53 16.37 22.64
N PHE A 366 -7.86 17.37 23.45
CA PHE A 366 -7.60 17.44 24.89
C PHE A 366 -8.85 17.90 25.63
N PHE A 367 -9.16 17.23 26.71
CA PHE A 367 -10.17 17.60 27.67
C PHE A 367 -9.62 17.42 29.07
N ASP A 368 -9.50 18.53 29.82
CA ASP A 368 -9.12 18.49 31.25
C ASP A 368 -10.34 18.12 32.07
N GLY A 369 -10.40 16.86 32.48
CA GLY A 369 -11.48 16.32 33.30
C GLY A 369 -11.27 16.56 34.83
N GLY A 370 -10.18 17.20 35.23
CA GLY A 370 -9.83 17.40 36.68
C GLY A 370 -9.69 16.10 37.46
N ILE A 371 -9.44 14.96 36.78
CA ILE A 371 -9.38 13.65 37.48
C ILE A 371 -8.20 13.58 38.45
N LEU A 372 -7.08 14.21 38.10
CA LEU A 372 -5.89 14.24 38.95
C LEU A 372 -6.07 15.13 40.20
N ASP A 373 -7.02 16.06 40.17
CA ASP A 373 -7.35 16.93 41.33
C ASP A 373 -8.21 16.19 42.36
N GLN A 374 -8.77 15.02 42.03
CA GLN A 374 -9.52 14.18 42.94
C GLN A 374 -8.57 13.39 43.82
N THR A 375 -8.42 13.82 45.08
CA THR A 375 -7.55 13.21 46.11
C THR A 375 -7.96 11.81 46.54
N SER A 376 -9.05 11.26 46.00
CA SER A 376 -9.59 9.93 46.34
C SER A 376 -9.42 8.86 45.25
N LEU A 377 -8.36 8.95 44.46
CA LEU A 377 -8.02 7.84 43.57
C LEU A 377 -7.73 6.58 44.41
N LYS A 378 -8.63 5.62 44.38
CA LYS A 378 -8.49 4.28 44.97
C LYS A 378 -7.39 3.49 44.24
N ILE A 379 -6.14 3.95 44.38
CA ILE A 379 -4.97 3.23 43.81
C ILE A 379 -4.52 2.12 44.78
N ASN A 380 -5.08 2.06 45.98
CA ASN A 380 -4.78 1.05 47.00
C ASN A 380 -6.01 0.15 47.24
N LYS A 381 -6.19 -0.86 46.39
CA LYS A 381 -6.81 -2.13 46.78
C LYS A 381 -6.22 -3.25 45.92
#